data_52c68451d2869bedc57e1f247df9242d
#
_entry.id   52c68451d2869bedc57e1f247df9242d
#
_cell.length_a   1.000
_cell.length_b   1.000
_cell.length_c   1.000
_cell.angle_alpha   90.00
_cell.angle_beta   90.00
_cell.angle_gamma   90.00
#
_symmetry.space_group_name_H-M   'P 1'
#
loop_
_entity.id
_entity.type
_entity.pdbx_description
1 polymer ?
#
loop_
_entity_poly.entity_id
_entity_poly.type
_entity_poly.pdbx_seq_one_letter_code
_entity_poly.pdbx_strand_id
1 'polypeptide(L)'
;MNYKKFCAAVLSVFIAASSFSMTQNSVSVSAEVKANPVISRNCPAYSNTGNTQGVNDEHYFSFWNAPTGSYIAYDLSGTPESQRKEVIAVWYNATGAYDYTILEYQSSMNCPSGYTIEVNAAPGGEYPETGWETAVTVKGNTCHSRQHTINMEGYNWIRMNITEADGKTDGQVSMQMDIHNVSEGISDSWIFYGDSITACGMHNCYGTGFATYVNRIDENYFPVQENGGVGGITSTHGVQKIDEWLSYFPGKYVSIAYGTNDSWGNQTGAEKYYENTKYMIEKIIESGKTPVLPTIPFSLEEGVSKYLDQYNAMVRKLYEEYPEIIKGPDFEQLFKENPELLSSDGVHPNDTGYDTMRQTWASLMYETVYKSGSSSEPDAGLKGDVNGDGAVNTKDFVDMVKYLTGQSSTELTENADLNDDNRFNSVDLILLKNKLI
;
A
#
# COMPACT_ATOMS: atom_id res chain seq x y z
N MET A 1 -87.04 -10.01 -2.24
CA MET A 1 -87.56 -8.68 -2.02
C MET A 1 -86.37 -7.73 -1.69
N ASN A 2 -86.24 -6.76 -2.55
CA ASN A 2 -85.41 -5.56 -2.49
C ASN A 2 -83.87 -5.63 -2.58
N TYR A 3 -83.51 -5.31 -3.78
CA TYR A 3 -82.28 -4.66 -4.25
C TYR A 3 -81.93 -3.39 -3.47
N LYS A 4 -80.67 -3.14 -3.25
CA LYS A 4 -80.10 -1.80 -3.38
C LYS A 4 -78.66 -1.87 -3.89
N LYS A 5 -78.47 -1.21 -5.01
CA LYS A 5 -77.23 -0.91 -5.68
C LYS A 5 -76.29 -0.09 -4.77
N PHE A 6 -74.99 -0.35 -4.85
CA PHE A 6 -74.00 0.66 -4.48
C PHE A 6 -72.93 0.80 -5.57
N CYS A 7 -72.72 2.02 -5.91
CA CYS A 7 -71.93 2.50 -7.03
C CYS A 7 -70.43 2.17 -6.87
N ALA A 8 -69.84 1.84 -7.99
CA ALA A 8 -68.39 1.83 -8.20
C ALA A 8 -67.82 3.25 -8.12
N ALA A 9 -66.85 3.47 -7.25
CA ALA A 9 -65.94 4.63 -7.34
C ALA A 9 -64.61 4.10 -7.84
N VAL A 10 -64.26 4.41 -9.06
CA VAL A 10 -62.98 4.18 -9.66
C VAL A 10 -62.03 5.24 -9.09
N LEU A 11 -61.11 4.82 -8.25
CA LEU A 11 -60.00 5.68 -7.77
C LEU A 11 -58.83 5.46 -8.72
N SER A 12 -58.64 6.36 -9.66
CA SER A 12 -57.47 6.44 -10.52
C SER A 12 -56.27 6.89 -9.70
N VAL A 13 -55.36 5.97 -9.31
CA VAL A 13 -54.08 6.32 -8.77
C VAL A 13 -53.13 6.64 -9.92
N PHE A 14 -52.84 7.91 -10.11
CA PHE A 14 -51.74 8.35 -10.95
C PHE A 14 -50.42 7.97 -10.27
N ILE A 15 -49.75 6.93 -10.75
CA ILE A 15 -48.34 6.68 -10.42
C ILE A 15 -47.55 7.67 -11.27
N ALA A 16 -47.10 8.75 -10.65
CA ALA A 16 -46.06 9.58 -11.23
C ALA A 16 -44.75 8.79 -11.16
N ALA A 17 -44.35 8.24 -12.28
CA ALA A 17 -43.01 7.73 -12.49
C ALA A 17 -42.05 8.94 -12.47
N SER A 18 -41.50 9.26 -11.29
CA SER A 18 -40.31 10.10 -11.18
C SER A 18 -39.15 9.28 -11.73
N SER A 19 -38.78 9.54 -12.98
CA SER A 19 -37.52 9.12 -13.53
C SER A 19 -36.41 9.77 -12.69
N PHE A 20 -35.90 9.01 -11.71
CA PHE A 20 -34.62 9.30 -11.08
C PHE A 20 -33.56 9.09 -12.17
N SER A 21 -33.16 10.17 -12.80
CA SER A 21 -31.94 10.25 -13.57
C SER A 21 -30.81 10.03 -12.55
N MET A 22 -30.30 8.81 -12.43
CA MET A 22 -29.00 8.60 -11.84
C MET A 22 -28.00 9.25 -12.78
N THR A 23 -27.64 10.48 -12.48
CA THR A 23 -26.38 11.02 -12.93
C THR A 23 -25.31 10.09 -12.36
N GLN A 24 -24.75 9.26 -13.20
CA GLN A 24 -23.46 8.65 -12.93
C GLN A 24 -22.49 9.82 -12.71
N ASN A 25 -22.27 10.17 -11.45
CA ASN A 25 -21.06 10.84 -11.06
C ASN A 25 -19.94 9.80 -11.15
N SER A 26 -19.43 9.59 -12.37
CA SER A 26 -18.07 9.15 -12.52
C SER A 26 -17.24 10.27 -11.95
N VAL A 27 -16.63 10.05 -10.81
CA VAL A 27 -15.34 10.64 -10.49
C VAL A 27 -14.98 10.27 -9.07
N SER A 28 -14.08 9.40 -8.91
CA SER A 28 -13.02 9.75 -8.02
C SER A 28 -11.85 10.18 -8.91
N VAL A 29 -11.66 11.45 -9.12
CA VAL A 29 -10.33 11.96 -9.36
C VAL A 29 -9.56 11.56 -8.11
N SER A 30 -8.70 10.56 -8.23
CA SER A 30 -7.74 10.22 -7.20
C SER A 30 -7.01 11.51 -6.88
N ALA A 31 -7.17 12.04 -5.67
CA ALA A 31 -6.40 13.21 -5.27
C ALA A 31 -4.92 12.85 -5.45
N GLU A 32 -4.16 13.78 -6.01
CA GLU A 32 -2.71 13.65 -6.19
C GLU A 32 -2.07 13.11 -4.91
N VAL A 33 -1.25 12.08 -5.05
CA VAL A 33 -0.48 11.56 -3.92
C VAL A 33 0.61 12.55 -3.59
N LYS A 34 0.51 13.19 -2.43
CA LYS A 34 1.58 14.03 -1.91
C LYS A 34 2.65 13.13 -1.31
N ALA A 35 3.90 13.42 -1.62
CA ALA A 35 5.03 12.72 -1.03
C ALA A 35 5.05 12.90 0.50
N ASN A 36 5.36 11.83 1.20
CA ASN A 36 5.64 11.84 2.63
C ASN A 36 7.11 11.46 2.89
N PRO A 37 8.07 12.34 2.59
CA PRO A 37 9.49 12.02 2.58
C PRO A 37 10.00 11.67 3.99
N VAL A 38 10.98 10.76 4.05
CA VAL A 38 11.70 10.44 5.28
C VAL A 38 12.61 11.60 5.65
N ILE A 39 12.42 12.16 6.83
CA ILE A 39 13.21 13.28 7.37
C ILE A 39 14.20 12.85 8.46
N SER A 40 14.15 11.60 8.92
CA SER A 40 15.09 11.07 9.91
C SER A 40 16.38 10.56 9.31
N ARG A 41 16.47 10.37 8.00
CA ARG A 41 17.68 9.85 7.36
C ARG A 41 18.86 10.79 7.56
N ASN A 42 19.96 10.20 8.01
CA ASN A 42 21.21 10.94 8.31
C ASN A 42 21.07 12.04 9.39
N CYS A 43 19.92 12.09 10.11
CA CYS A 43 19.83 12.93 11.31
C CYS A 43 20.70 12.38 12.42
N PRO A 44 21.24 13.24 13.32
CA PRO A 44 21.92 12.76 14.51
C PRO A 44 20.97 11.88 15.35
N ALA A 45 21.41 10.66 15.64
CA ALA A 45 20.67 9.68 16.42
C ALA A 45 21.37 9.46 17.77
N TYR A 46 20.60 9.40 18.85
CA TYR A 46 21.07 9.27 20.21
C TYR A 46 20.36 8.11 20.92
N SER A 47 21.07 7.43 21.81
CA SER A 47 20.53 6.37 22.66
C SER A 47 21.30 6.31 23.96
N ASN A 48 20.66 5.89 25.05
CA ASN A 48 21.34 5.57 26.29
C ASN A 48 22.04 4.19 26.24
N THR A 49 21.83 3.42 25.19
CA THR A 49 22.43 2.09 25.03
C THR A 49 22.46 1.66 23.56
N GLY A 50 23.36 0.73 23.26
CA GLY A 50 23.51 0.19 21.92
C GLY A 50 24.20 1.12 20.93
N ASN A 51 24.30 0.67 19.68
CA ASN A 51 24.85 1.44 18.57
C ASN A 51 23.69 2.01 17.75
N THR A 52 23.65 3.32 17.62
CA THR A 52 22.65 4.03 16.82
C THR A 52 22.95 4.01 15.31
N GLN A 53 24.13 3.56 14.92
CA GLN A 53 24.46 3.35 13.52
C GLN A 53 23.54 2.26 12.94
N GLY A 54 22.87 2.56 11.86
CA GLY A 54 21.94 1.62 11.23
C GLY A 54 20.48 1.75 11.66
N VAL A 55 20.14 2.76 12.47
CA VAL A 55 18.74 2.99 12.86
C VAL A 55 18.00 3.88 11.87
N ASN A 56 18.75 4.67 11.06
CA ASN A 56 18.23 5.60 10.07
C ASN A 56 19.14 5.72 8.83
N ASP A 57 19.83 4.65 8.46
CA ASP A 57 20.88 4.62 7.41
C ASP A 57 20.40 4.15 6.04
N GLU A 58 19.07 4.06 5.81
CA GLU A 58 18.45 3.55 4.58
C GLU A 58 18.60 2.03 4.36
N HIS A 59 19.29 1.32 5.24
CA HIS A 59 19.51 -0.13 5.14
C HIS A 59 18.69 -0.89 6.18
N TYR A 60 17.53 -1.37 5.80
CA TYR A 60 16.64 -2.09 6.71
C TYR A 60 17.16 -3.46 7.21
N PHE A 61 18.37 -3.86 6.78
CA PHE A 61 19.12 -5.00 7.33
C PHE A 61 19.94 -4.65 8.57
N SER A 62 20.21 -3.36 8.81
CA SER A 62 20.80 -2.87 10.04
C SER A 62 19.70 -2.43 11.00
N PHE A 63 19.92 -2.59 12.30
CA PHE A 63 18.92 -2.22 13.29
C PHE A 63 19.55 -1.94 14.66
N TRP A 64 18.81 -1.16 15.44
CA TRP A 64 19.15 -0.90 16.82
C TRP A 64 18.68 -2.04 17.71
N ASN A 65 19.60 -2.57 18.52
CA ASN A 65 19.34 -3.59 19.53
C ASN A 65 19.49 -2.99 20.91
N ALA A 66 18.45 -3.12 21.75
CA ALA A 66 18.48 -2.51 23.06
C ALA A 66 17.55 -3.20 24.07
N PRO A 67 17.91 -3.21 25.39
CA PRO A 67 17.03 -3.72 26.42
C PRO A 67 15.88 -2.76 26.74
N THR A 68 14.88 -3.27 27.46
CA THR A 68 13.85 -2.45 28.12
C THR A 68 14.51 -1.33 28.96
N GLY A 69 13.94 -0.13 28.93
CA GLY A 69 14.48 1.08 29.57
C GLY A 69 15.41 1.89 28.66
N SER A 70 15.61 1.45 27.41
CA SER A 70 16.37 2.18 26.41
C SER A 70 15.50 3.10 25.58
N TYR A 71 16.13 4.10 24.96
CA TYR A 71 15.47 4.97 23.98
C TYR A 71 16.34 5.11 22.73
N ILE A 72 15.66 5.43 21.62
CA ILE A 72 16.25 5.96 20.41
C ILE A 72 15.65 7.36 20.14
N ALA A 73 16.50 8.36 19.91
CA ALA A 73 16.10 9.74 19.69
C ALA A 73 16.74 10.32 18.43
N TYR A 74 16.01 11.19 17.73
CA TYR A 74 16.50 11.94 16.58
C TYR A 74 16.46 13.44 16.84
N ASP A 75 17.52 14.13 16.41
CA ASP A 75 17.58 15.58 16.28
C ASP A 75 17.08 15.98 14.90
N LEU A 76 15.86 16.48 14.83
CA LEU A 76 15.23 16.95 13.59
C LEU A 76 15.39 18.46 13.36
N SER A 77 16.19 19.15 14.18
CA SER A 77 16.38 20.61 14.08
C SER A 77 16.97 21.06 12.75
N GLY A 78 17.71 20.17 12.07
CA GLY A 78 18.22 20.41 10.71
C GLY A 78 17.14 20.41 9.62
N THR A 79 15.96 19.87 9.88
CA THR A 79 14.83 19.91 8.97
C THR A 79 14.02 21.20 9.18
N PRO A 80 13.65 21.94 8.13
CA PRO A 80 12.81 23.14 8.24
C PRO A 80 11.52 22.86 9.01
N GLU A 81 11.09 23.77 9.89
CA GLU A 81 9.88 23.59 10.70
C GLU A 81 8.64 23.31 9.85
N SER A 82 8.52 23.95 8.68
CA SER A 82 7.41 23.70 7.74
C SER A 82 7.33 22.26 7.22
N GLN A 83 8.44 21.51 7.28
CA GLN A 83 8.52 20.11 6.83
C GLN A 83 8.49 19.10 7.99
N ARG A 84 8.27 19.56 9.23
CA ARG A 84 8.22 18.70 10.43
C ARG A 84 7.11 19.10 11.42
N LYS A 85 6.12 19.87 10.99
CA LYS A 85 4.99 20.27 11.88
C LYS A 85 4.16 19.06 12.32
N GLU A 86 3.92 18.17 11.40
CA GLU A 86 3.27 16.90 11.63
C GLU A 86 4.07 15.80 10.96
N VAL A 87 4.32 14.72 11.70
CA VAL A 87 5.12 13.60 11.21
C VAL A 87 4.43 12.27 11.47
N ILE A 88 4.77 11.27 10.68
CA ILE A 88 4.58 9.87 11.05
C ILE A 88 5.89 9.33 11.60
N ALA A 89 5.86 8.85 12.82
CA ALA A 89 6.90 7.98 13.36
C ALA A 89 6.49 6.53 13.11
N VAL A 90 7.25 5.81 12.32
CA VAL A 90 7.04 4.39 12.04
C VAL A 90 8.25 3.59 12.49
N TRP A 91 8.00 2.49 13.21
CA TRP A 91 9.04 1.57 13.60
C TRP A 91 8.79 0.18 13.00
N TYR A 92 9.87 -0.53 12.72
CA TYR A 92 9.87 -1.85 12.12
C TYR A 92 10.68 -2.81 12.98
N ASN A 93 10.12 -3.98 13.27
CA ASN A 93 10.89 -5.05 13.90
C ASN A 93 11.86 -5.67 12.90
N ALA A 94 13.06 -5.96 13.34
CA ALA A 94 14.13 -6.46 12.48
C ALA A 94 14.00 -7.94 12.12
N THR A 95 13.29 -8.73 12.89
CA THR A 95 13.31 -10.20 12.76
C THR A 95 12.10 -10.77 12.04
N GLY A 96 10.98 -10.06 12.01
CA GLY A 96 9.78 -10.44 11.27
C GLY A 96 9.16 -11.80 11.59
N ALA A 97 9.48 -12.38 12.75
CA ALA A 97 8.94 -13.68 13.15
C ALA A 97 7.52 -13.56 13.72
N TYR A 98 6.69 -14.56 13.52
CA TYR A 98 5.26 -14.58 13.86
C TYR A 98 4.95 -15.64 14.89
N ASP A 99 3.96 -15.35 15.73
CA ASP A 99 3.38 -16.33 16.62
C ASP A 99 2.00 -16.79 16.08
N TYR A 100 1.97 -17.92 15.42
CA TYR A 100 0.74 -18.49 14.88
C TYR A 100 -0.27 -18.89 15.95
N THR A 101 0.18 -19.10 17.20
CA THR A 101 -0.68 -19.67 18.25
C THR A 101 -1.69 -18.67 18.77
N ILE A 102 -1.37 -17.37 18.68
CA ILE A 102 -2.23 -16.29 19.15
C ILE A 102 -2.90 -15.53 18.01
N LEU A 103 -2.56 -15.84 16.75
CA LEU A 103 -3.12 -15.19 15.55
C LEU A 103 -3.01 -13.65 15.57
N GLU A 104 -1.94 -13.15 16.15
CA GLU A 104 -1.64 -11.73 16.27
C GLU A 104 -0.30 -11.42 15.59
N TYR A 105 -0.07 -10.13 15.26
CA TYR A 105 1.20 -9.67 14.70
C TYR A 105 2.32 -9.65 15.72
N GLN A 106 2.41 -10.67 16.54
CA GLN A 106 3.53 -10.79 17.44
C GLN A 106 4.75 -11.29 16.69
N SER A 107 5.78 -10.50 16.71
CA SER A 107 7.11 -11.01 16.48
C SER A 107 7.42 -12.08 17.54
N SER A 108 7.98 -13.19 17.12
CA SER A 108 8.49 -14.18 18.06
C SER A 108 9.75 -13.70 18.77
N MET A 109 10.31 -12.56 18.35
CA MET A 109 11.58 -12.06 18.90
C MET A 109 11.67 -10.52 18.84
N ASN A 110 12.14 -9.92 19.92
CA ASN A 110 12.66 -8.56 19.97
C ASN A 110 11.66 -7.45 19.58
N CYS A 111 10.38 -7.64 19.87
CA CYS A 111 9.35 -6.65 19.58
C CYS A 111 9.07 -5.76 20.80
N PRO A 112 8.90 -4.44 20.65
CA PRO A 112 8.44 -3.59 21.73
C PRO A 112 6.98 -3.84 22.04
N SER A 113 6.66 -4.43 23.18
CA SER A 113 5.28 -4.63 23.67
C SER A 113 4.74 -3.42 24.41
N GLY A 114 5.62 -2.57 24.95
CA GLY A 114 5.28 -1.30 25.55
C GLY A 114 6.30 -0.23 25.19
N TYR A 115 5.83 0.98 24.85
CA TYR A 115 6.70 2.11 24.54
C TYR A 115 5.97 3.44 24.68
N THR A 116 6.75 4.55 24.76
CA THR A 116 6.26 5.91 24.57
C THR A 116 6.96 6.55 23.38
N ILE A 117 6.26 7.44 22.67
CA ILE A 117 6.89 8.40 21.77
C ILE A 117 6.80 9.76 22.43
N GLU A 118 7.92 10.45 22.49
CA GLU A 118 8.06 11.71 23.20
C GLU A 118 8.74 12.75 22.32
N VAL A 119 8.42 14.01 22.55
CA VAL A 119 8.92 15.16 21.80
C VAL A 119 9.60 16.16 22.75
N ASN A 120 10.51 17.00 22.22
CA ASN A 120 11.20 18.00 23.03
C ASN A 120 11.51 19.27 22.20
N ALA A 121 11.30 20.44 22.79
CA ALA A 121 11.49 21.75 22.18
C ALA A 121 12.93 22.29 22.30
N ALA A 122 13.84 21.58 22.97
CA ALA A 122 15.22 22.02 23.12
C ALA A 122 15.87 22.30 21.76
N PRO A 123 16.84 23.26 21.70
CA PRO A 123 17.63 23.45 20.50
C PRO A 123 18.34 22.17 20.05
N GLY A 124 18.61 22.03 18.75
CA GLY A 124 19.39 20.92 18.23
C GLY A 124 20.88 20.97 18.64
N GLY A 125 21.57 19.84 18.42
CA GLY A 125 23.00 19.68 18.62
C GLY A 125 23.37 18.84 19.85
N GLU A 126 22.79 19.10 21.01
CA GLU A 126 23.02 18.29 22.21
C GLU A 126 21.74 17.62 22.66
N TYR A 127 21.82 16.33 23.00
CA TYR A 127 20.67 15.55 23.48
C TYR A 127 20.10 16.17 24.77
N PRO A 128 18.81 16.54 24.80
CA PRO A 128 18.18 17.12 25.98
C PRO A 128 17.89 16.04 27.05
N GLU A 129 18.51 16.17 28.22
CA GLU A 129 18.32 15.24 29.33
C GLU A 129 16.93 15.36 29.99
N THR A 130 16.27 16.53 29.85
CA THR A 130 14.97 16.84 30.48
C THR A 130 14.06 17.58 29.50
N GLY A 131 12.80 17.77 29.89
CA GLY A 131 11.84 18.55 29.08
C GLY A 131 11.14 17.73 27.99
N TRP A 132 11.14 16.42 28.12
CA TRP A 132 10.41 15.54 27.21
C TRP A 132 8.93 15.50 27.56
N GLU A 133 8.09 15.59 26.53
CA GLU A 133 6.64 15.52 26.60
C GLU A 133 6.14 14.26 25.87
N THR A 134 5.28 13.48 26.51
CA THR A 134 4.75 12.25 25.95
C THR A 134 3.64 12.56 24.94
N ALA A 135 3.87 12.22 23.68
CA ALA A 135 2.88 12.29 22.60
C ALA A 135 2.05 11.01 22.47
N VAL A 136 2.69 9.83 22.63
CA VAL A 136 2.03 8.52 22.49
C VAL A 136 2.46 7.60 23.63
N THR A 137 1.53 6.80 24.14
CA THR A 137 1.80 5.68 25.04
C THR A 137 1.15 4.43 24.49
N VAL A 138 1.93 3.37 24.29
CA VAL A 138 1.47 2.05 23.86
C VAL A 138 1.79 1.01 24.91
N LYS A 139 0.83 0.13 25.18
CA LYS A 139 0.97 -1.04 26.08
C LYS A 139 0.33 -2.24 25.41
N GLY A 140 0.92 -3.40 25.62
CA GLY A 140 0.41 -4.66 25.07
C GLY A 140 0.39 -4.68 23.54
N ASN A 141 1.41 -4.05 22.91
CA ASN A 141 1.52 -4.05 21.47
C ASN A 141 1.77 -5.47 20.95
N THR A 142 0.99 -5.87 19.97
CA THR A 142 1.08 -7.15 19.28
C THR A 142 1.53 -7.02 17.82
N CYS A 143 1.69 -5.78 17.33
CA CYS A 143 2.16 -5.51 15.97
C CYS A 143 3.70 -5.57 15.90
N HIS A 144 4.23 -6.02 14.77
CA HIS A 144 5.69 -6.04 14.53
C HIS A 144 6.18 -4.87 13.66
N SER A 145 5.29 -4.03 13.22
CA SER A 145 5.52 -2.66 12.75
C SER A 145 4.33 -1.80 13.15
N ARG A 146 4.55 -0.53 13.37
CA ARG A 146 3.46 0.39 13.72
C ARG A 146 3.85 1.82 13.46
N GLN A 147 2.90 2.62 12.99
CA GLN A 147 3.07 4.05 12.74
C GLN A 147 2.17 4.89 13.64
N HIS A 148 2.64 6.10 13.95
CA HIS A 148 1.94 7.07 14.78
C HIS A 148 2.07 8.46 14.19
N THR A 149 0.96 9.19 14.12
CA THR A 149 0.95 10.60 13.77
C THR A 149 1.32 11.43 15.00
N ILE A 150 2.31 12.29 14.88
CA ILE A 150 2.86 13.11 15.96
C ILE A 150 2.83 14.57 15.53
N ASN A 151 2.24 15.43 16.38
CA ASN A 151 2.38 16.87 16.24
C ASN A 151 3.77 17.29 16.74
N MET A 152 4.57 17.87 15.84
CA MET A 152 5.93 18.34 16.09
C MET A 152 6.05 19.87 16.06
N GLU A 153 4.93 20.62 15.99
CA GLU A 153 4.96 22.07 15.96
C GLU A 153 5.64 22.63 17.23
N GLY A 154 6.74 23.36 17.05
CA GLY A 154 7.54 23.88 18.16
C GLY A 154 8.55 22.90 18.77
N TYR A 155 8.61 21.65 18.30
CA TYR A 155 9.55 20.64 18.78
C TYR A 155 10.66 20.39 17.75
N ASN A 156 11.86 20.08 18.26
CA ASN A 156 13.03 19.74 17.43
C ASN A 156 13.45 18.27 17.57
N TRP A 157 13.01 17.62 18.62
CA TRP A 157 13.43 16.26 18.95
C TRP A 157 12.24 15.34 19.07
N ILE A 158 12.45 14.09 18.66
CA ILE A 158 11.53 12.99 18.87
C ILE A 158 12.31 11.78 19.39
N ARG A 159 11.73 11.04 20.33
CA ARG A 159 12.29 9.78 20.79
C ARG A 159 11.23 8.72 21.02
N MET A 160 11.62 7.46 20.88
CA MET A 160 10.85 6.31 21.34
C MET A 160 11.56 5.66 22.50
N ASN A 161 10.87 5.55 23.65
CA ASN A 161 11.36 4.82 24.82
C ASN A 161 10.71 3.45 24.87
N ILE A 162 11.52 2.42 25.08
CA ILE A 162 11.06 1.05 25.26
C ILE A 162 10.73 0.83 26.72
N THR A 163 9.46 0.72 27.04
CA THR A 163 8.98 0.47 28.41
C THR A 163 8.83 -1.02 28.73
N GLU A 164 8.61 -1.83 27.69
CA GLU A 164 8.45 -3.27 27.81
C GLU A 164 8.81 -3.95 26.47
N ALA A 165 9.59 -5.04 26.53
CA ALA A 165 9.81 -5.94 25.40
C ALA A 165 8.79 -7.08 25.42
N ASP A 166 8.69 -7.84 24.34
CA ASP A 166 7.71 -8.93 24.20
C ASP A 166 7.96 -10.16 25.11
N GLY A 167 9.03 -10.12 25.89
CA GLY A 167 9.39 -11.18 26.85
C GLY A 167 9.96 -12.45 26.23
N LYS A 168 10.15 -12.51 24.93
CA LYS A 168 10.61 -13.70 24.21
C LYS A 168 12.12 -13.79 24.05
N THR A 169 12.85 -12.69 24.28
CA THR A 169 14.29 -12.58 24.11
C THR A 169 14.96 -11.74 25.19
N ASP A 170 14.89 -12.19 26.42
CA ASP A 170 15.62 -11.58 27.56
C ASP A 170 15.43 -10.04 27.69
N GLY A 171 14.25 -9.54 27.28
CA GLY A 171 13.92 -8.13 27.39
C GLY A 171 14.62 -7.22 26.36
N GLN A 172 15.09 -7.77 25.25
CA GLN A 172 15.68 -7.00 24.14
C GLN A 172 14.64 -6.64 23.10
N VAL A 173 14.87 -5.53 22.38
CA VAL A 173 14.19 -5.17 21.15
C VAL A 173 15.20 -5.02 20.01
N SER A 174 14.77 -5.31 18.78
CA SER A 174 15.55 -5.10 17.56
C SER A 174 14.67 -4.39 16.55
N MET A 175 14.99 -3.13 16.23
CA MET A 175 14.12 -2.31 15.39
C MET A 175 14.87 -1.20 14.67
N GLN A 176 14.20 -0.68 13.63
CA GLN A 176 14.49 0.61 13.03
C GLN A 176 13.33 1.55 13.23
N MET A 177 13.56 2.86 13.07
CA MET A 177 12.52 3.87 13.15
C MET A 177 12.75 4.95 12.09
N ASP A 178 11.73 5.18 11.25
CA ASP A 178 11.70 6.28 10.31
C ASP A 178 10.73 7.37 10.78
N ILE A 179 11.08 8.61 10.47
CA ILE A 179 10.20 9.77 10.66
C ILE A 179 9.90 10.35 9.28
N HIS A 180 8.63 10.38 8.92
CA HIS A 180 8.15 10.94 7.66
C HIS A 180 7.46 12.27 7.88
N ASN A 181 7.73 13.23 6.99
CA ASN A 181 7.01 14.49 6.95
C ASN A 181 5.58 14.27 6.41
N VAL A 182 4.57 14.62 7.19
CA VAL A 182 3.16 14.63 6.79
C VAL A 182 2.50 15.97 7.05
N SER A 183 3.27 17.06 7.09
CA SER A 183 2.79 18.42 7.37
C SER A 183 1.75 18.91 6.33
N GLU A 184 1.72 18.31 5.15
CA GLU A 184 0.71 18.55 4.11
C GLU A 184 -0.39 17.49 4.06
N GLY A 185 -0.43 16.60 5.03
CA GLY A 185 -1.38 15.50 5.17
C GLY A 185 -0.76 14.13 4.87
N ILE A 186 -1.44 13.09 5.36
CA ILE A 186 -1.07 11.69 5.14
C ILE A 186 -1.64 11.28 3.79
N SER A 187 -0.78 11.08 2.79
CA SER A 187 -1.17 10.75 1.44
C SER A 187 -0.48 9.49 0.90
N ASP A 188 0.74 9.21 1.36
CA ASP A 188 1.59 8.12 0.89
C ASP A 188 1.95 7.17 2.04
N SER A 189 0.92 6.53 2.59
CA SER A 189 1.08 5.61 3.72
C SER A 189 0.27 4.34 3.49
N TRP A 190 0.95 3.20 3.62
CA TRP A 190 0.53 1.87 3.22
C TRP A 190 0.63 0.86 4.35
N ILE A 191 -0.35 -0.05 4.42
CA ILE A 191 -0.25 -1.29 5.18
C ILE A 191 -0.67 -2.48 4.31
N PHE A 192 0.04 -3.61 4.47
CA PHE A 192 -0.19 -4.84 3.74
C PHE A 192 -0.64 -5.92 4.70
N TYR A 193 -1.95 -6.17 4.77
CA TYR A 193 -2.53 -7.30 5.50
C TYR A 193 -2.58 -8.52 4.61
N GLY A 194 -2.39 -9.70 5.18
CA GLY A 194 -2.41 -10.96 4.48
C GLY A 194 -1.87 -12.11 5.31
N ASP A 195 -1.55 -13.18 4.63
CA ASP A 195 -1.01 -14.41 5.22
C ASP A 195 0.54 -14.44 5.22
N SER A 196 1.13 -15.66 5.24
CA SER A 196 2.59 -15.84 5.22
C SER A 196 3.28 -15.26 3.99
N ILE A 197 2.61 -15.23 2.84
CA ILE A 197 3.19 -14.67 1.60
C ILE A 197 3.36 -13.16 1.75
N THR A 198 2.38 -12.47 2.33
CA THR A 198 2.50 -11.04 2.67
C THR A 198 3.54 -10.82 3.76
N ALA A 199 3.49 -11.64 4.81
CA ALA A 199 4.42 -11.54 5.94
C ALA A 199 5.87 -11.56 5.51
N CYS A 200 6.26 -12.51 4.67
CA CYS A 200 7.62 -12.64 4.14
C CYS A 200 7.88 -11.66 2.99
N GLY A 201 6.88 -11.42 2.13
CA GLY A 201 7.01 -10.59 0.94
C GLY A 201 7.14 -9.10 1.23
N MET A 202 6.38 -8.59 2.18
CA MET A 202 6.29 -7.15 2.44
C MET A 202 7.11 -6.69 3.65
N HIS A 203 8.00 -7.54 4.15
CA HIS A 203 8.89 -7.23 5.26
C HIS A 203 10.11 -6.44 4.79
N ASN A 204 10.38 -5.29 5.39
CA ASN A 204 11.49 -4.42 5.00
C ASN A 204 12.87 -5.04 5.22
N CYS A 205 13.00 -6.02 6.13
CA CYS A 205 14.28 -6.66 6.45
C CYS A 205 14.65 -7.83 5.51
N TYR A 206 13.79 -8.22 4.58
CA TYR A 206 14.03 -9.38 3.69
C TYR A 206 14.36 -8.99 2.24
N GLY A 207 15.17 -7.98 2.05
CA GLY A 207 15.55 -7.50 0.74
C GLY A 207 15.11 -6.06 0.49
N THR A 208 15.15 -5.64 -0.76
CA THR A 208 14.69 -4.31 -1.13
C THR A 208 13.17 -4.22 -0.93
N GLY A 209 12.71 -3.33 -0.05
CA GLY A 209 11.30 -3.14 0.26
C GLY A 209 10.51 -2.45 -0.86
N PHE A 210 9.18 -2.50 -0.76
CA PHE A 210 8.25 -1.81 -1.67
C PHE A 210 8.56 -0.30 -1.77
N ALA A 211 8.73 0.38 -0.62
CA ALA A 211 9.03 1.81 -0.58
C ALA A 211 10.33 2.16 -1.33
N THR A 212 11.36 1.32 -1.16
CA THR A 212 12.64 1.50 -1.86
C THR A 212 12.49 1.30 -3.38
N TYR A 213 11.64 0.36 -3.81
CA TYR A 213 11.38 0.18 -5.25
C TYR A 213 10.57 1.34 -5.83
N VAL A 214 9.57 1.88 -5.12
CA VAL A 214 8.87 3.10 -5.54
C VAL A 214 9.87 4.25 -5.69
N ASN A 215 10.75 4.46 -4.71
CA ASN A 215 11.76 5.52 -4.74
C ASN A 215 12.79 5.36 -5.87
N ARG A 216 13.11 4.13 -6.28
CA ARG A 216 13.96 3.88 -7.46
C ARG A 216 13.28 4.24 -8.78
N ILE A 217 11.95 4.16 -8.85
CA ILE A 217 11.17 4.58 -10.01
C ILE A 217 11.05 6.11 -10.03
N ASP A 218 10.76 6.72 -8.87
CA ASP A 218 10.64 8.17 -8.71
C ASP A 218 11.17 8.58 -7.33
N GLU A 219 12.31 9.31 -7.34
CA GLU A 219 13.02 9.74 -6.12
C GLU A 219 12.21 10.68 -5.21
N ASN A 220 11.12 11.27 -5.72
CA ASN A 220 10.25 12.13 -4.94
C ASN A 220 9.41 11.35 -3.93
N TYR A 221 9.19 10.05 -4.13
CA TYR A 221 8.34 9.22 -3.27
C TYR A 221 9.17 8.22 -2.46
N PHE A 222 8.85 8.12 -1.20
CA PHE A 222 9.28 7.04 -0.32
C PHE A 222 8.12 6.72 0.63
N PRO A 223 7.24 5.79 0.26
CA PRO A 223 6.04 5.46 1.04
C PRO A 223 6.32 5.10 2.49
N VAL A 224 5.46 5.55 3.40
CA VAL A 224 5.38 4.92 4.72
C VAL A 224 4.79 3.52 4.52
N GLN A 225 5.51 2.49 4.93
CA GLN A 225 5.12 1.10 4.70
C GLN A 225 5.01 0.34 6.02
N GLU A 226 3.91 -0.38 6.22
CA GLU A 226 3.78 -1.38 7.28
C GLU A 226 3.50 -2.75 6.71
N ASN A 227 4.09 -3.77 7.34
CA ASN A 227 3.76 -5.16 7.09
C ASN A 227 2.77 -5.65 8.15
N GLY A 228 1.60 -6.04 7.71
CA GLY A 228 0.53 -6.61 8.53
C GLY A 228 0.26 -8.09 8.21
N GLY A 229 1.17 -8.78 7.54
CA GLY A 229 1.03 -10.21 7.22
C GLY A 229 1.22 -11.09 8.44
N VAL A 230 0.39 -12.13 8.58
CA VAL A 230 0.49 -13.16 9.63
C VAL A 230 0.44 -14.54 9.00
N GLY A 231 1.46 -15.36 9.26
CA GLY A 231 1.53 -16.69 8.67
C GLY A 231 0.37 -17.60 9.09
N GLY A 232 -0.11 -18.40 8.14
CA GLY A 232 -1.10 -19.45 8.38
C GLY A 232 -2.55 -18.99 8.55
N ILE A 233 -2.84 -17.69 8.58
CA ILE A 233 -4.20 -17.18 8.76
C ILE A 233 -5.00 -17.15 7.46
N THR A 234 -6.32 -17.18 7.61
CA THR A 234 -7.30 -17.07 6.53
C THR A 234 -8.02 -15.72 6.58
N SER A 235 -8.81 -15.41 5.57
CA SER A 235 -9.71 -14.25 5.55
C SER A 235 -10.66 -14.18 6.76
N THR A 236 -11.00 -15.32 7.37
CA THR A 236 -11.82 -15.35 8.58
C THR A 236 -11.15 -14.67 9.78
N HIS A 237 -9.82 -14.83 9.90
CA HIS A 237 -9.04 -14.16 10.93
C HIS A 237 -8.94 -12.66 10.64
N GLY A 238 -8.78 -12.27 9.36
CA GLY A 238 -8.81 -10.87 8.94
C GLY A 238 -10.11 -10.17 9.37
N VAL A 239 -11.28 -10.81 9.14
CA VAL A 239 -12.58 -10.29 9.59
C VAL A 239 -12.65 -10.07 11.10
N GLN A 240 -12.06 -10.97 11.90
CA GLN A 240 -12.08 -10.85 13.35
C GLN A 240 -11.24 -9.68 13.88
N LYS A 241 -10.25 -9.22 13.11
CA LYS A 241 -9.26 -8.27 13.57
C LYS A 241 -9.26 -6.93 12.83
N ILE A 242 -9.91 -6.82 11.69
CA ILE A 242 -9.80 -5.66 10.80
C ILE A 242 -10.18 -4.33 11.49
N ASP A 243 -11.23 -4.31 12.33
CA ASP A 243 -11.65 -3.10 13.04
C ASP A 243 -10.56 -2.62 14.02
N GLU A 244 -9.95 -3.55 14.75
CA GLU A 244 -8.84 -3.26 15.67
C GLU A 244 -7.62 -2.75 14.89
N TRP A 245 -7.21 -3.45 13.83
CA TRP A 245 -6.05 -3.12 13.03
C TRP A 245 -6.18 -1.76 12.34
N LEU A 246 -7.35 -1.45 11.77
CA LEU A 246 -7.61 -0.15 11.14
C LEU A 246 -7.58 1.00 12.17
N SER A 247 -7.90 0.75 13.43
CA SER A 247 -7.81 1.75 14.50
C SER A 247 -6.37 2.16 14.82
N TYR A 248 -5.40 1.29 14.52
CA TYR A 248 -3.98 1.54 14.73
C TYR A 248 -3.28 2.16 13.54
N PHE A 249 -3.87 2.06 12.36
CA PHE A 249 -3.26 2.49 11.11
C PHE A 249 -3.76 3.88 10.68
N PRO A 250 -2.92 4.94 10.78
CA PRO A 250 -3.31 6.29 10.36
C PRO A 250 -3.28 6.50 8.86
N GLY A 251 -2.67 5.58 8.10
CA GLY A 251 -2.40 5.72 6.68
C GLY A 251 -3.61 5.61 5.77
N LYS A 252 -3.37 5.67 4.47
CA LYS A 252 -4.40 5.77 3.44
C LYS A 252 -4.70 4.46 2.71
N TYR A 253 -3.67 3.70 2.32
CA TYR A 253 -3.82 2.52 1.48
C TYR A 253 -3.73 1.24 2.31
N VAL A 254 -4.72 0.37 2.17
CA VAL A 254 -4.81 -0.89 2.90
C VAL A 254 -4.92 -2.04 1.91
N SER A 255 -3.84 -2.79 1.77
CA SER A 255 -3.85 -4.04 1.01
C SER A 255 -4.39 -5.19 1.85
N ILE A 256 -5.24 -6.03 1.26
CA ILE A 256 -5.73 -7.29 1.85
C ILE A 256 -5.44 -8.43 0.88
N ALA A 257 -4.53 -9.33 1.27
CA ALA A 257 -3.98 -10.39 0.44
C ALA A 257 -4.10 -11.76 1.12
N TYR A 258 -5.33 -12.15 1.44
CA TYR A 258 -5.69 -13.49 1.91
C TYR A 258 -6.11 -14.36 0.74
N GLY A 259 -6.23 -15.67 0.97
CA GLY A 259 -6.81 -16.59 0.01
C GLY A 259 -6.02 -17.88 -0.18
N THR A 260 -4.69 -17.86 -0.03
CA THR A 260 -3.87 -19.07 -0.16
C THR A 260 -4.27 -20.10 0.89
N ASN A 261 -4.33 -19.72 2.17
CA ASN A 261 -4.79 -20.62 3.21
C ASN A 261 -6.28 -20.93 3.11
N ASP A 262 -7.11 -19.95 2.70
CA ASP A 262 -8.55 -20.16 2.49
C ASP A 262 -8.82 -21.24 1.45
N SER A 263 -8.09 -21.24 0.34
CA SER A 263 -8.22 -22.22 -0.74
C SER A 263 -7.61 -23.57 -0.42
N TRP A 264 -6.62 -23.64 0.47
CA TRP A 264 -5.95 -24.87 0.84
C TRP A 264 -6.94 -25.91 1.41
N GLY A 265 -7.15 -26.98 0.66
CA GLY A 265 -8.20 -27.96 0.96
C GLY A 265 -9.62 -27.39 0.94
N ASN A 266 -9.83 -26.20 0.36
CA ASN A 266 -11.08 -25.45 0.36
C ASN A 266 -11.64 -25.22 1.77
N GLN A 267 -10.75 -24.94 2.74
CA GLN A 267 -11.13 -24.90 4.15
C GLN A 267 -12.09 -23.77 4.52
N THR A 268 -12.03 -22.63 3.82
CA THR A 268 -12.97 -21.53 4.04
C THR A 268 -14.20 -21.65 3.12
N GLY A 269 -14.00 -22.09 1.87
CA GLY A 269 -15.01 -22.06 0.82
C GLY A 269 -15.05 -20.71 0.09
N ALA A 270 -15.10 -20.72 -1.25
CA ALA A 270 -14.96 -19.51 -2.07
C ALA A 270 -16.02 -18.44 -1.77
N GLU A 271 -17.28 -18.83 -1.54
CA GLU A 271 -18.36 -17.90 -1.17
C GLU A 271 -18.09 -17.23 0.18
N LYS A 272 -17.60 -17.99 1.18
CA LYS A 272 -17.27 -17.43 2.49
C LYS A 272 -16.04 -16.51 2.41
N TYR A 273 -15.03 -16.87 1.61
CA TYR A 273 -13.90 -15.99 1.32
C TYR A 273 -14.37 -14.66 0.69
N TYR A 274 -15.30 -14.73 -0.28
CA TYR A 274 -15.90 -13.53 -0.86
C TYR A 274 -16.57 -12.64 0.19
N GLU A 275 -17.45 -13.23 1.05
CA GLU A 275 -18.11 -12.48 2.12
C GLU A 275 -17.12 -11.84 3.10
N ASN A 276 -16.08 -12.59 3.48
CA ASN A 276 -15.04 -12.11 4.38
C ASN A 276 -14.25 -10.94 3.75
N THR A 277 -13.84 -11.10 2.50
CA THR A 277 -13.06 -10.07 1.79
C THR A 277 -13.91 -8.83 1.54
N LYS A 278 -15.16 -9.00 1.14
CA LYS A 278 -16.15 -7.93 1.02
C LYS A 278 -16.28 -7.14 2.32
N TYR A 279 -16.50 -7.82 3.45
CA TYR A 279 -16.60 -7.18 4.77
C TYR A 279 -15.37 -6.32 5.08
N MET A 280 -14.16 -6.85 4.86
CA MET A 280 -12.93 -6.09 5.09
C MET A 280 -12.82 -4.86 4.17
N ILE A 281 -13.19 -4.99 2.89
CA ILE A 281 -13.24 -3.87 1.94
C ILE A 281 -14.18 -2.77 2.45
N GLU A 282 -15.40 -3.14 2.86
CA GLU A 282 -16.38 -2.21 3.39
C GLU A 282 -15.85 -1.48 4.64
N LYS A 283 -15.18 -2.18 5.56
CA LYS A 283 -14.54 -1.58 6.75
C LYS A 283 -13.41 -0.61 6.40
N ILE A 284 -12.61 -0.93 5.41
CA ILE A 284 -11.54 -0.04 4.92
C ILE A 284 -12.16 1.25 4.36
N ILE A 285 -13.20 1.14 3.52
CA ILE A 285 -13.90 2.29 2.94
C ILE A 285 -14.61 3.11 4.03
N GLU A 286 -15.32 2.47 4.96
CA GLU A 286 -15.97 3.12 6.11
C GLU A 286 -14.98 3.91 6.96
N SER A 287 -13.74 3.45 7.07
CA SER A 287 -12.66 4.16 7.80
C SER A 287 -12.03 5.31 7.01
N GLY A 288 -12.54 5.62 5.81
CA GLY A 288 -12.01 6.67 4.93
C GLY A 288 -10.71 6.30 4.24
N LYS A 289 -10.38 5.00 4.18
CA LYS A 289 -9.16 4.48 3.56
C LYS A 289 -9.46 3.82 2.21
N THR A 290 -8.42 3.56 1.45
CA THR A 290 -8.53 2.99 0.11
C THR A 290 -8.12 1.52 0.11
N PRO A 291 -9.02 0.59 -0.23
CA PRO A 291 -8.70 -0.83 -0.32
C PRO A 291 -7.85 -1.12 -1.57
N VAL A 292 -6.85 -1.96 -1.41
CA VAL A 292 -6.02 -2.49 -2.50
C VAL A 292 -6.08 -4.00 -2.45
N LEU A 293 -6.44 -4.64 -3.56
CA LEU A 293 -6.67 -6.09 -3.59
C LEU A 293 -5.88 -6.73 -4.73
N PRO A 294 -4.85 -7.56 -4.46
CA PRO A 294 -4.19 -8.38 -5.47
C PRO A 294 -4.97 -9.67 -5.74
N THR A 295 -4.67 -10.37 -6.83
CA THR A 295 -5.12 -11.75 -6.98
C THR A 295 -4.32 -12.67 -6.05
N ILE A 296 -4.93 -13.82 -5.71
CA ILE A 296 -4.27 -14.86 -4.91
C ILE A 296 -3.20 -15.51 -5.79
N PRO A 297 -1.95 -15.64 -5.29
CA PRO A 297 -0.86 -16.22 -6.06
C PRO A 297 -1.13 -17.64 -6.54
N PHE A 298 -0.72 -17.95 -7.78
CA PHE A 298 -0.72 -19.32 -8.28
C PHE A 298 0.17 -20.21 -7.39
N SER A 299 -0.20 -21.49 -7.28
CA SER A 299 0.51 -22.48 -6.48
C SER A 299 0.67 -23.79 -7.24
N LEU A 300 1.80 -24.47 -7.03
CA LEU A 300 2.04 -25.84 -7.49
C LEU A 300 1.50 -26.88 -6.49
N GLU A 301 1.16 -26.47 -5.27
CA GLU A 301 0.56 -27.35 -4.26
C GLU A 301 -0.89 -27.69 -4.66
N GLU A 302 -1.20 -28.97 -4.86
CA GLU A 302 -2.50 -29.42 -5.33
C GLU A 302 -3.65 -29.01 -4.40
N GLY A 303 -3.39 -28.99 -3.10
CA GLY A 303 -4.37 -28.54 -2.10
C GLY A 303 -4.84 -27.11 -2.30
N VAL A 304 -4.01 -26.25 -2.84
CA VAL A 304 -4.30 -24.85 -3.17
C VAL A 304 -4.82 -24.73 -4.60
N SER A 305 -4.02 -25.18 -5.58
CA SER A 305 -4.26 -24.96 -7.02
C SER A 305 -5.60 -25.52 -7.49
N LYS A 306 -6.06 -26.61 -6.92
CA LYS A 306 -7.35 -27.23 -7.25
C LYS A 306 -8.56 -26.29 -7.05
N TYR A 307 -8.48 -25.37 -6.14
CA TYR A 307 -9.60 -24.48 -5.78
C TYR A 307 -9.35 -23.03 -6.18
N LEU A 308 -8.12 -22.66 -6.51
CA LEU A 308 -7.64 -21.29 -6.71
C LEU A 308 -8.49 -20.49 -7.69
N ASP A 309 -8.86 -21.09 -8.84
CA ASP A 309 -9.67 -20.41 -9.88
C ASP A 309 -11.01 -19.91 -9.30
N GLN A 310 -11.63 -20.66 -8.38
CA GLN A 310 -12.90 -20.27 -7.76
C GLN A 310 -12.71 -19.05 -6.84
N TYR A 311 -11.61 -19.03 -6.10
CA TYR A 311 -11.30 -17.90 -5.20
C TYR A 311 -10.89 -16.65 -5.97
N ASN A 312 -10.08 -16.77 -7.00
CA ASN A 312 -9.72 -15.64 -7.87
C ASN A 312 -10.93 -15.14 -8.70
N ALA A 313 -11.92 -15.99 -9.00
CA ALA A 313 -13.19 -15.52 -9.54
C ALA A 313 -13.93 -14.60 -8.55
N MET A 314 -13.86 -14.86 -7.23
CA MET A 314 -14.44 -13.97 -6.22
C MET A 314 -13.68 -12.65 -6.10
N VAL A 315 -12.35 -12.66 -6.23
CA VAL A 315 -11.55 -11.42 -6.32
C VAL A 315 -12.00 -10.57 -7.52
N ARG A 316 -12.14 -11.18 -8.69
CA ARG A 316 -12.60 -10.47 -9.90
C ARG A 316 -14.02 -9.93 -9.75
N LYS A 317 -14.91 -10.65 -9.10
CA LYS A 317 -16.27 -10.20 -8.78
C LYS A 317 -16.26 -8.96 -7.87
N LEU A 318 -15.38 -8.93 -6.86
CA LEU A 318 -15.23 -7.77 -5.99
C LEU A 318 -14.75 -6.52 -6.75
N TYR A 319 -13.87 -6.67 -7.74
CA TYR A 319 -13.45 -5.56 -8.61
C TYR A 319 -14.61 -4.96 -9.42
N GLU A 320 -15.61 -5.77 -9.77
CA GLU A 320 -16.80 -5.31 -10.49
C GLU A 320 -17.80 -4.61 -9.58
N GLU A 321 -17.89 -5.06 -8.33
CA GLU A 321 -18.85 -4.53 -7.35
C GLU A 321 -18.35 -3.27 -6.62
N TYR A 322 -17.04 -3.12 -6.46
CA TYR A 322 -16.40 -2.03 -5.71
C TYR A 322 -15.38 -1.28 -6.58
N PRO A 323 -15.82 -0.23 -7.29
CA PRO A 323 -14.92 0.58 -8.13
C PRO A 323 -13.87 1.35 -7.31
N GLU A 324 -14.05 1.45 -5.99
CA GLU A 324 -13.10 2.07 -5.07
C GLU A 324 -11.85 1.21 -4.84
N ILE A 325 -11.89 -0.09 -5.19
CA ILE A 325 -10.73 -0.97 -5.04
C ILE A 325 -9.67 -0.58 -6.06
N ILE A 326 -8.48 -0.28 -5.57
CA ILE A 326 -7.29 -0.30 -6.42
C ILE A 326 -6.91 -1.76 -6.68
N LYS A 327 -6.90 -2.15 -7.94
CA LYS A 327 -6.46 -3.50 -8.34
C LYS A 327 -4.97 -3.62 -8.07
N GLY A 328 -4.62 -4.54 -7.19
CA GLY A 328 -3.23 -4.93 -6.94
C GLY A 328 -2.66 -5.83 -8.05
N PRO A 329 -1.42 -6.30 -7.90
CA PRO A 329 -0.79 -7.18 -8.88
C PRO A 329 -1.58 -8.46 -9.15
N ASP A 330 -1.53 -8.93 -10.40
CA ASP A 330 -2.03 -10.25 -10.78
C ASP A 330 -0.98 -11.33 -10.47
N PHE A 331 -0.93 -11.74 -9.21
CA PHE A 331 -0.01 -12.78 -8.76
C PHE A 331 -0.43 -14.19 -9.22
N GLU A 332 -1.71 -14.39 -9.57
CA GLU A 332 -2.12 -15.63 -10.23
C GLU A 332 -1.38 -15.80 -11.56
N GLN A 333 -1.41 -14.79 -12.40
CA GLN A 333 -0.72 -14.80 -13.69
C GLN A 333 0.79 -14.84 -13.51
N LEU A 334 1.35 -13.97 -12.66
CA LEU A 334 2.80 -13.88 -12.45
C LEU A 334 3.42 -15.24 -12.11
N PHE A 335 2.93 -15.94 -11.10
CA PHE A 335 3.50 -17.21 -10.66
C PHE A 335 3.09 -18.40 -11.55
N LYS A 336 1.97 -18.30 -12.27
CA LYS A 336 1.59 -19.30 -13.26
C LYS A 336 2.53 -19.30 -14.48
N GLU A 337 2.96 -18.13 -14.91
CA GLU A 337 3.90 -17.95 -16.02
C GLU A 337 5.36 -18.19 -15.59
N ASN A 338 5.68 -18.01 -14.30
CA ASN A 338 7.04 -18.13 -13.75
C ASN A 338 7.07 -19.04 -12.51
N PRO A 339 6.74 -20.33 -12.64
CA PRO A 339 6.65 -21.24 -11.49
C PRO A 339 8.00 -21.48 -10.80
N GLU A 340 9.13 -21.18 -11.44
CA GLU A 340 10.48 -21.21 -10.85
C GLU A 340 10.68 -20.14 -9.76
N LEU A 341 9.80 -19.14 -9.66
CA LEU A 341 9.77 -18.14 -8.60
C LEU A 341 9.19 -18.69 -7.30
N LEU A 342 8.57 -19.88 -7.33
CA LEU A 342 8.08 -20.55 -6.13
C LEU A 342 9.21 -21.34 -5.46
N SER A 343 9.13 -21.47 -4.16
CA SER A 343 10.02 -22.32 -3.37
C SER A 343 9.68 -23.81 -3.54
N SER A 344 10.46 -24.69 -2.92
CA SER A 344 10.28 -26.14 -3.03
C SER A 344 8.95 -26.67 -2.47
N ASP A 345 8.23 -25.87 -1.68
CA ASP A 345 6.90 -26.24 -1.18
C ASP A 345 5.79 -25.95 -2.20
N GLY A 346 6.12 -25.27 -3.29
CA GLY A 346 5.18 -24.94 -4.37
C GLY A 346 4.12 -23.91 -3.99
N VAL A 347 4.21 -23.27 -2.82
CA VAL A 347 3.25 -22.28 -2.30
C VAL A 347 3.89 -20.92 -2.11
N HIS A 348 4.96 -20.87 -1.33
CA HIS A 348 5.65 -19.63 -1.01
C HIS A 348 6.61 -19.25 -2.13
N PRO A 349 6.70 -17.98 -2.48
CA PRO A 349 7.77 -17.48 -3.32
C PRO A 349 9.16 -17.80 -2.71
N ASN A 350 10.15 -18.06 -3.55
CA ASN A 350 11.56 -18.05 -3.14
C ASN A 350 12.09 -16.61 -3.06
N ASP A 351 13.36 -16.41 -2.71
CA ASP A 351 13.95 -15.07 -2.55
C ASP A 351 13.77 -14.20 -3.81
N THR A 352 13.97 -14.75 -4.99
CA THR A 352 13.77 -14.07 -6.28
C THR A 352 12.28 -13.77 -6.49
N GLY A 353 11.40 -14.71 -6.13
CA GLY A 353 9.96 -14.56 -6.23
C GLY A 353 9.44 -13.44 -5.33
N TYR A 354 9.88 -13.37 -4.08
CA TYR A 354 9.53 -12.26 -3.18
C TYR A 354 10.05 -10.92 -3.68
N ASP A 355 11.25 -10.89 -4.22
CA ASP A 355 11.81 -9.68 -4.80
C ASP A 355 11.00 -9.21 -6.02
N THR A 356 10.64 -10.15 -6.91
CA THR A 356 9.76 -9.89 -8.06
C THR A 356 8.38 -9.38 -7.63
N MET A 357 7.78 -9.94 -6.55
CA MET A 357 6.53 -9.44 -5.98
C MET A 357 6.63 -7.97 -5.60
N ARG A 358 7.67 -7.59 -4.85
CA ARG A 358 7.87 -6.20 -4.41
C ARG A 358 8.07 -5.24 -5.56
N GLN A 359 8.83 -5.64 -6.59
CA GLN A 359 9.00 -4.86 -7.82
C GLN A 359 7.66 -4.69 -8.55
N THR A 360 6.88 -5.77 -8.67
CA THR A 360 5.58 -5.74 -9.33
C THR A 360 4.60 -4.84 -8.59
N TRP A 361 4.57 -4.91 -7.25
CA TRP A 361 3.81 -3.97 -6.41
C TRP A 361 4.20 -2.53 -6.69
N ALA A 362 5.49 -2.21 -6.62
CA ALA A 362 5.98 -0.84 -6.78
C ALA A 362 5.67 -0.29 -8.18
N SER A 363 5.94 -1.07 -9.23
CA SER A 363 5.70 -0.65 -10.60
C SER A 363 4.22 -0.41 -10.89
N LEU A 364 3.34 -1.34 -10.45
CA LEU A 364 1.91 -1.20 -10.67
C LEU A 364 1.33 -0.02 -9.87
N MET A 365 1.70 0.12 -8.60
CA MET A 365 1.20 1.22 -7.77
C MET A 365 1.73 2.57 -8.27
N TYR A 366 2.97 2.63 -8.75
CA TYR A 366 3.47 3.84 -9.36
C TYR A 366 2.58 4.30 -10.53
N GLU A 367 2.27 3.41 -11.47
CA GLU A 367 1.41 3.75 -12.62
C GLU A 367 -0.05 4.07 -12.23
N THR A 368 -0.60 3.37 -11.23
CA THR A 368 -2.04 3.48 -10.91
C THR A 368 -2.36 4.49 -9.82
N VAL A 369 -1.42 4.79 -8.92
CA VAL A 369 -1.64 5.63 -7.74
C VAL A 369 -0.83 6.91 -7.83
N TYR A 370 0.47 6.84 -8.06
CA TYR A 370 1.35 8.02 -8.02
C TYR A 370 1.24 8.85 -9.29
N LYS A 371 1.31 8.21 -10.44
CA LYS A 371 1.30 8.90 -11.73
C LYS A 371 -0.10 9.43 -12.10
N SER A 372 -1.17 8.72 -11.73
CA SER A 372 -2.54 9.15 -12.02
C SER A 372 -2.99 10.39 -11.25
N GLY A 373 -2.36 10.68 -10.10
CA GLY A 373 -2.62 11.89 -9.31
C GLY A 373 -1.94 13.15 -9.84
N SER A 374 -0.95 13.03 -10.71
CA SER A 374 -0.22 14.19 -11.24
C SER A 374 -0.86 14.86 -12.45
N SER A 375 -2.03 14.42 -12.90
CA SER A 375 -2.74 15.00 -14.06
C SER A 375 -3.73 16.07 -13.64
N SER A 376 -3.26 17.23 -13.20
CA SER A 376 -4.04 18.48 -13.13
C SER A 376 -3.70 19.49 -14.24
N GLU A 377 -3.11 19.02 -15.33
CA GLU A 377 -3.17 19.69 -16.65
C GLU A 377 -3.85 18.71 -17.61
N PRO A 378 -4.68 19.16 -18.57
CA PRO A 378 -5.13 18.29 -19.64
C PRO A 378 -3.89 17.79 -20.34
N ASP A 379 -3.73 16.47 -20.30
CA ASP A 379 -2.64 15.70 -20.86
C ASP A 379 -2.00 16.40 -22.08
N ALA A 380 -0.83 16.98 -21.87
CA ALA A 380 0.07 17.20 -22.99
C ALA A 380 0.47 15.78 -23.42
N GLY A 381 -0.38 15.17 -24.23
CA GLY A 381 -0.52 13.76 -24.52
C GLY A 381 0.80 13.04 -24.61
N LEU A 382 0.78 11.79 -24.22
CA LEU A 382 1.95 10.91 -24.15
C LEU A 382 2.68 10.95 -25.51
N LYS A 383 3.72 11.81 -25.65
CA LYS A 383 4.39 12.01 -26.94
C LYS A 383 4.81 10.66 -27.52
N GLY A 384 4.24 10.31 -28.64
CA GLY A 384 4.39 9.03 -29.30
C GLY A 384 3.18 8.10 -29.19
N ASP A 385 2.17 8.41 -28.38
CA ASP A 385 0.85 7.77 -28.40
C ASP A 385 0.02 8.38 -29.53
N VAL A 386 0.28 7.89 -30.73
CA VAL A 386 -0.29 8.48 -31.94
C VAL A 386 -1.74 8.10 -32.18
N ASN A 387 -2.21 7.02 -31.54
CA ASN A 387 -3.56 6.52 -31.67
C ASN A 387 -4.47 6.84 -30.46
N GLY A 388 -3.89 7.43 -29.38
CA GLY A 388 -4.66 7.86 -28.20
C GLY A 388 -5.11 6.71 -27.30
N ASP A 389 -4.44 5.53 -27.35
CA ASP A 389 -4.84 4.38 -26.54
C ASP A 389 -4.20 4.37 -25.14
N GLY A 390 -3.40 5.41 -24.80
CA GLY A 390 -2.76 5.60 -23.50
C GLY A 390 -1.43 4.87 -23.36
N ALA A 391 -0.86 4.31 -24.42
CA ALA A 391 0.41 3.63 -24.40
C ALA A 391 1.26 3.95 -25.63
N VAL A 392 2.60 4.13 -25.44
CA VAL A 392 3.52 4.27 -26.57
C VAL A 392 4.14 2.92 -26.87
N ASN A 393 3.76 2.30 -27.96
CA ASN A 393 4.17 0.95 -28.32
C ASN A 393 4.28 0.75 -29.86
N THR A 394 4.54 -0.47 -30.31
CA THR A 394 4.68 -0.78 -31.73
C THR A 394 3.40 -0.55 -32.54
N LYS A 395 2.22 -0.51 -31.92
CA LYS A 395 0.96 -0.20 -32.58
C LYS A 395 0.93 1.24 -33.05
N ASP A 396 1.43 2.19 -32.23
CA ASP A 396 1.57 3.60 -32.60
C ASP A 396 2.48 3.77 -33.80
N PHE A 397 3.60 3.06 -33.81
CA PHE A 397 4.49 3.06 -34.96
C PHE A 397 3.81 2.57 -36.21
N VAL A 398 3.04 1.49 -36.15
CA VAL A 398 2.28 0.96 -37.28
C VAL A 398 1.21 1.93 -37.74
N ASP A 399 0.48 2.56 -36.83
CA ASP A 399 -0.60 3.49 -37.16
C ASP A 399 -0.03 4.77 -37.79
N MET A 400 1.11 5.26 -37.30
CA MET A 400 1.83 6.38 -37.91
C MET A 400 2.35 6.05 -39.33
N VAL A 401 2.90 4.86 -39.54
CA VAL A 401 3.30 4.38 -40.88
C VAL A 401 2.10 4.35 -41.83
N LYS A 402 0.97 3.80 -41.42
CA LYS A 402 -0.25 3.77 -42.25
C LYS A 402 -0.74 5.16 -42.62
N TYR A 403 -0.74 6.09 -41.65
CA TYR A 403 -1.12 7.48 -41.92
C TYR A 403 -0.17 8.13 -42.93
N LEU A 404 1.15 8.07 -42.73
CA LEU A 404 2.13 8.69 -43.63
C LEU A 404 2.17 8.06 -45.02
N THR A 405 1.73 6.82 -45.17
CA THR A 405 1.65 6.11 -46.46
C THR A 405 0.26 6.24 -47.12
N GLY A 406 -0.69 6.95 -46.50
CA GLY A 406 -2.03 7.09 -46.99
C GLY A 406 -2.90 5.82 -46.94
N GLN A 407 -2.50 4.87 -46.11
CA GLN A 407 -3.24 3.60 -45.92
C GLN A 407 -4.28 3.66 -44.81
N SER A 408 -4.33 4.75 -44.05
CA SER A 408 -5.33 5.03 -43.03
C SER A 408 -5.82 6.45 -43.13
N SER A 409 -7.11 6.63 -42.95
CA SER A 409 -7.77 7.95 -42.83
C SER A 409 -8.00 8.33 -41.35
N THR A 410 -7.51 7.54 -40.41
CA THR A 410 -7.63 7.83 -38.98
C THR A 410 -6.75 9.06 -38.65
N GLU A 411 -7.33 10.08 -38.08
CA GLU A 411 -6.58 11.24 -37.59
C GLU A 411 -5.65 10.77 -36.46
N LEU A 412 -4.38 11.19 -36.52
CA LEU A 412 -3.45 10.99 -35.44
C LEU A 412 -3.68 12.02 -34.34
N THR A 413 -3.33 11.67 -33.12
CA THR A 413 -3.35 12.61 -32.00
C THR A 413 -2.23 13.66 -32.13
N GLU A 414 -2.31 14.76 -31.42
CA GLU A 414 -1.25 15.79 -31.38
C GLU A 414 0.09 15.20 -30.88
N ASN A 415 0.03 14.07 -30.19
CA ASN A 415 1.18 13.31 -29.69
C ASN A 415 2.05 12.68 -30.81
N ALA A 416 1.59 12.68 -32.01
CA ALA A 416 2.33 12.23 -33.19
C ALA A 416 3.43 13.23 -33.61
N ASP A 417 3.37 14.47 -33.15
CA ASP A 417 4.40 15.48 -33.36
C ASP A 417 5.48 15.37 -32.25
N LEU A 418 6.45 14.50 -32.46
CA LEU A 418 7.47 14.23 -31.46
C LEU A 418 8.56 15.30 -31.35
N ASN A 419 8.70 16.17 -32.38
CA ASN A 419 9.70 17.23 -32.44
C ASN A 419 9.14 18.64 -32.24
N ASP A 420 7.81 18.78 -31.98
CA ASP A 420 7.13 20.07 -31.75
C ASP A 420 7.19 21.04 -32.95
N ASP A 421 7.26 20.53 -34.19
CA ASP A 421 7.31 21.37 -35.38
C ASP A 421 5.92 21.63 -36.04
N ASN A 422 4.87 21.14 -35.40
CA ASN A 422 3.45 21.17 -35.84
C ASN A 422 3.22 20.46 -37.19
N ARG A 423 4.00 19.40 -37.47
CA ARG A 423 3.87 18.58 -38.66
C ARG A 423 4.02 17.11 -38.32
N PHE A 424 3.18 16.30 -38.90
CA PHE A 424 3.31 14.84 -38.80
C PHE A 424 4.05 14.32 -40.03
N ASN A 425 5.30 13.87 -39.86
CA ASN A 425 6.14 13.48 -40.98
C ASN A 425 7.13 12.35 -40.61
N SER A 426 8.04 12.04 -41.53
CA SER A 426 8.99 10.95 -41.33
C SER A 426 10.02 11.20 -40.21
N VAL A 427 10.19 12.45 -39.77
CA VAL A 427 11.09 12.78 -38.65
C VAL A 427 10.47 12.25 -37.36
N ASP A 428 9.16 12.48 -37.16
CA ASP A 428 8.43 12.00 -35.98
C ASP A 428 8.40 10.45 -35.94
N LEU A 429 8.22 9.83 -37.10
CA LEU A 429 8.29 8.36 -37.19
C LEU A 429 9.66 7.82 -36.77
N ILE A 430 10.77 8.52 -37.13
CA ILE A 430 12.10 8.14 -36.69
C ILE A 430 12.28 8.34 -35.19
N LEU A 431 11.76 9.44 -34.64
CA LEU A 431 11.80 9.71 -33.21
C LEU A 431 10.98 8.68 -32.42
N LEU A 432 9.79 8.34 -32.90
CA LEU A 432 8.97 7.26 -32.31
C LEU A 432 9.68 5.92 -32.34
N LYS A 433 10.29 5.54 -33.47
CA LYS A 433 11.10 4.33 -33.56
C LYS A 433 12.21 4.29 -32.51
N ASN A 434 12.93 5.40 -32.33
CA ASN A 434 14.04 5.46 -31.37
C ASN A 434 13.56 5.42 -29.91
N LYS A 435 12.31 5.78 -29.67
CA LYS A 435 11.68 5.69 -28.35
C LYS A 435 11.21 4.27 -27.99
N LEU A 436 11.04 3.42 -29.02
CA LEU A 436 10.56 2.03 -28.88
C LEU A 436 11.69 0.98 -28.85
N ILE A 437 12.94 1.40 -29.07
CA ILE A 437 14.14 0.54 -29.04
C ILE A 437 14.91 0.78 -27.74
#